data_e2c9993acb2d5243c9c567ffe71978ed
#
_entry.id   e2c9993acb2d5243c9c567ffe71978ed
#
_cell.length_a   1.000
_cell.length_b   1.000
_cell.length_c   1.000
_cell.angle_alpha   90.00
_cell.angle_beta   90.00
_cell.angle_gamma   90.00
#
_symmetry.space_group_name_H-M   'P 1'
#
loop_
_entity.id
_entity.type
_entity.pdbx_description
1 polymer ?
#
loop_
_entity_poly.entity_id
_entity_poly.type
_entity_poly.pdbx_seq_one_letter_code
_entity_poly.pdbx_strand_id
1 'polypeptide(L)'
;MKYLSGMDNLFLAMDKGNQHLHVASLGIYDPSTATGGKVRFKAILSYFSSRLNVAKLFRRRLVSAPLGLDRPYWIEDAEIDIEYHVRHIALPHPGDWRQLMIQVARLHSRPLDMTKPLWEAYIIEGLDNIPGLPIGSFAVYIKIHHSAIDGEAGAAMLSAIHALSPEADPSVVDETATIIADRDPTALELYARAVANRAQQVFDGSKLLVALGSRAAQAGRDLVMSGRAAELSKELIMGRGKHEPREGSDDNPGRKPKTRFDGPISANRVVDAVGFSLADCKKIRQHIDKTTINDIFMTATSGAVRKYLEDKGELPAKGLNAMVPMTIRGEHKGGDEGNQIGMTVMPLRSDIGDPLTRLAAVKRGSNKNKAMNAVIGKELPAQLIQVLPAAITELIMTKGMMSLANMTVSNVRGPDVPLYMAGAQMVLFLPISAISNDMGLNVTAFSYNGTLWVCFVACRKMMPDPDFFAECLNESFDELVRAAVGLGGKLPASKAKTSVVKAKASAAKAKTPATKAKSKIAKAVKPARARVAGKK
;
A
#
# COMPACT_ATOMS: atom_id res chain seq x y z
N MET A 1 -5.57 -24.51 10.84
CA MET A 1 -6.74 -23.64 10.59
C MET A 1 -6.62 -22.39 11.47
N LYS A 2 -6.61 -21.17 10.87
CA LYS A 2 -6.41 -19.89 11.57
C LYS A 2 -7.61 -18.96 11.35
N TYR A 3 -8.14 -18.37 12.44
CA TYR A 3 -9.25 -17.43 12.42
C TYR A 3 -8.85 -16.10 11.79
N LEU A 4 -9.71 -15.54 10.96
CA LEU A 4 -9.44 -14.27 10.26
C LEU A 4 -9.47 -13.09 11.24
N SER A 5 -8.53 -12.15 11.08
CA SER A 5 -8.58 -10.91 11.86
C SER A 5 -9.79 -10.05 11.49
N GLY A 6 -10.17 -9.12 12.36
CA GLY A 6 -11.27 -8.20 12.07
C GLY A 6 -11.01 -7.32 10.85
N MET A 7 -9.76 -6.88 10.68
CA MET A 7 -9.36 -6.06 9.53
C MET A 7 -9.37 -6.85 8.22
N ASP A 8 -8.84 -8.09 8.23
CA ASP A 8 -8.86 -8.95 7.06
C ASP A 8 -10.30 -9.27 6.62
N ASN A 9 -11.18 -9.53 7.60
CA ASN A 9 -12.60 -9.74 7.35
C ASN A 9 -13.31 -8.48 6.82
N LEU A 10 -12.90 -7.28 7.26
CA LEU A 10 -13.42 -6.03 6.72
C LEU A 10 -13.06 -5.87 5.24
N PHE A 11 -11.83 -6.20 4.84
CA PHE A 11 -11.43 -6.18 3.43
C PHE A 11 -12.27 -7.16 2.59
N LEU A 12 -12.56 -8.35 3.10
CA LEU A 12 -13.46 -9.30 2.42
C LEU A 12 -14.89 -8.77 2.34
N ALA A 13 -15.40 -8.18 3.41
CA ALA A 13 -16.76 -7.64 3.46
C ALA A 13 -16.96 -6.46 2.50
N MET A 14 -15.91 -5.69 2.27
CA MET A 14 -15.92 -4.53 1.36
C MET A 14 -15.65 -4.91 -0.11
N ASP A 15 -15.17 -6.12 -0.41
CA ASP A 15 -14.97 -6.59 -1.80
C ASP A 15 -16.30 -6.97 -2.43
N LYS A 16 -16.97 -6.00 -3.04
CA LYS A 16 -18.32 -6.16 -3.62
C LYS A 16 -18.47 -5.40 -4.93
N GLY A 17 -19.16 -6.02 -5.88
CA GLY A 17 -19.48 -5.39 -7.15
C GLY A 17 -18.22 -5.04 -7.97
N ASN A 18 -18.02 -3.76 -8.25
CA ASN A 18 -16.84 -3.28 -8.96
C ASN A 18 -15.65 -2.95 -8.03
N GLN A 19 -15.82 -3.07 -6.73
CA GLN A 19 -14.78 -2.77 -5.75
C GLN A 19 -14.04 -4.04 -5.39
N HIS A 20 -12.88 -4.27 -6.00
CA HIS A 20 -12.00 -5.38 -5.69
C HIS A 20 -10.86 -4.89 -4.81
N LEU A 21 -10.80 -5.46 -3.60
CA LEU A 21 -9.82 -5.05 -2.59
C LEU A 21 -8.57 -5.93 -2.65
N HIS A 22 -7.91 -5.91 -3.80
CA HIS A 22 -6.60 -6.51 -3.96
C HIS A 22 -5.53 -5.44 -4.22
N VAL A 23 -4.34 -5.73 -3.78
CA VAL A 23 -3.12 -4.99 -4.11
C VAL A 23 -2.31 -5.80 -5.10
N ALA A 24 -1.49 -5.11 -5.87
CA ALA A 24 -0.60 -5.77 -6.80
C ALA A 24 0.75 -5.08 -6.87
N SER A 25 1.70 -5.77 -7.46
CA SER A 25 3.00 -5.21 -7.85
C SER A 25 3.29 -5.55 -9.30
N LEU A 26 3.98 -4.65 -9.98
CA LEU A 26 4.56 -4.89 -11.30
C LEU A 26 6.07 -4.69 -11.20
N GLY A 27 6.85 -5.76 -11.29
CA GLY A 27 8.29 -5.72 -11.47
C GLY A 27 8.64 -5.86 -12.95
N ILE A 28 9.58 -5.06 -13.47
CA ILE A 28 10.18 -5.29 -14.79
C ILE A 28 11.60 -5.77 -14.61
N TYR A 29 11.97 -6.79 -15.36
CA TYR A 29 13.22 -7.52 -15.21
C TYR A 29 14.06 -7.46 -16.47
N ASP A 30 15.36 -7.20 -16.26
CA ASP A 30 16.42 -7.27 -17.27
C ASP A 30 17.02 -8.68 -17.27
N PRO A 31 16.79 -9.48 -18.32
CA PRO A 31 17.33 -10.85 -18.37
C PRO A 31 18.82 -10.90 -18.70
N SER A 32 19.49 -9.79 -19.03
CA SER A 32 20.91 -9.79 -19.41
C SER A 32 21.83 -10.26 -18.31
N THR A 33 21.40 -10.20 -17.05
CA THR A 33 22.11 -10.69 -15.88
C THR A 33 21.92 -12.18 -15.62
N ALA A 34 20.94 -12.81 -16.26
CA ALA A 34 20.68 -14.24 -16.14
C ALA A 34 21.63 -15.06 -17.00
N THR A 35 21.84 -16.34 -16.66
CA THR A 35 22.67 -17.27 -17.42
C THR A 35 22.20 -17.37 -18.86
N GLY A 36 23.07 -17.04 -19.80
CA GLY A 36 22.75 -17.00 -21.24
C GLY A 36 21.91 -15.81 -21.68
N GLY A 37 21.72 -14.79 -20.83
CA GLY A 37 21.03 -13.54 -21.17
C GLY A 37 19.52 -13.68 -21.44
N LYS A 38 18.92 -14.79 -21.01
CA LYS A 38 17.49 -15.08 -21.23
C LYS A 38 16.90 -15.84 -20.05
N VAL A 39 15.64 -15.54 -19.71
CA VAL A 39 14.87 -16.30 -18.74
C VAL A 39 13.64 -16.88 -19.43
N ARG A 40 13.48 -18.21 -19.40
CA ARG A 40 12.31 -18.88 -19.99
C ARG A 40 11.17 -18.94 -18.97
N PHE A 41 9.93 -18.86 -19.44
CA PHE A 41 8.75 -18.98 -18.58
C PHE A 41 8.80 -20.21 -17.65
N LYS A 42 9.23 -21.37 -18.14
CA LYS A 42 9.40 -22.59 -17.32
C LYS A 42 10.38 -22.42 -16.17
N ALA A 43 11.44 -21.63 -16.34
CA ALA A 43 12.37 -21.32 -15.26
C ALA A 43 11.72 -20.42 -14.20
N ILE A 44 10.91 -19.45 -14.62
CA ILE A 44 10.14 -18.59 -13.69
C ILE A 44 9.09 -19.43 -12.94
N LEU A 45 8.40 -20.33 -13.62
CA LEU A 45 7.41 -21.22 -13.00
C LEU A 45 8.06 -22.13 -11.96
N SER A 46 9.19 -22.76 -12.28
CA SER A 46 9.98 -23.56 -11.32
C SER A 46 10.45 -22.72 -10.14
N TYR A 47 10.89 -21.49 -10.41
CA TYR A 47 11.30 -20.55 -9.38
C TYR A 47 10.15 -20.20 -8.40
N PHE A 48 8.94 -19.94 -8.89
CA PHE A 48 7.77 -19.74 -8.04
C PHE A 48 7.43 -21.00 -7.25
N SER A 49 7.45 -22.18 -7.90
CA SER A 49 7.16 -23.46 -7.25
C SER A 49 8.09 -23.72 -6.06
N SER A 50 9.38 -23.47 -6.22
CA SER A 50 10.38 -23.64 -5.14
C SER A 50 10.16 -22.68 -3.96
N ARG A 51 9.39 -21.60 -4.13
CA ARG A 51 9.17 -20.56 -3.12
C ARG A 51 7.78 -20.56 -2.50
N LEU A 52 6.90 -21.46 -2.91
CA LEU A 52 5.56 -21.58 -2.31
C LEU A 52 5.62 -21.84 -0.80
N ASN A 53 6.69 -22.50 -0.32
CA ASN A 53 6.88 -22.82 1.09
C ASN A 53 7.41 -21.66 1.93
N VAL A 54 8.00 -20.64 1.30
CA VAL A 54 8.62 -19.51 2.00
C VAL A 54 7.58 -18.59 2.66
N ALA A 55 6.41 -18.44 2.02
CA ALA A 55 5.35 -17.60 2.55
C ALA A 55 4.00 -18.34 2.55
N LYS A 56 3.42 -18.48 3.74
CA LYS A 56 2.13 -19.17 3.93
C LYS A 56 1.00 -18.58 3.10
N LEU A 57 1.08 -17.30 2.73
CA LEU A 57 0.06 -16.64 1.92
C LEU A 57 -0.15 -17.32 0.55
N PHE A 58 0.90 -17.93 -0.01
CA PHE A 58 0.80 -18.61 -1.30
C PHE A 58 0.00 -19.93 -1.24
N ARG A 59 -0.16 -20.48 -0.04
CA ARG A 59 -0.77 -21.80 0.19
C ARG A 59 -2.09 -21.76 0.96
N ARG A 60 -2.51 -20.58 1.44
CA ARG A 60 -3.72 -20.46 2.26
C ARG A 60 -4.92 -20.07 1.42
N ARG A 61 -6.01 -20.80 1.59
CA ARG A 61 -7.33 -20.45 1.09
C ARG A 61 -8.32 -20.19 2.21
N LEU A 62 -9.44 -19.58 1.88
CA LEU A 62 -10.50 -19.26 2.82
C LEU A 62 -11.49 -20.39 2.93
N VAL A 63 -11.95 -20.66 4.15
CA VAL A 63 -13.10 -21.49 4.44
C VAL A 63 -14.09 -20.71 5.30
N SER A 64 -15.32 -20.58 4.82
CA SER A 64 -16.36 -19.81 5.50
C SER A 64 -17.25 -20.72 6.35
N ALA A 65 -17.65 -20.23 7.52
CA ALA A 65 -18.65 -20.88 8.32
C ALA A 65 -20.01 -20.93 7.60
N PRO A 66 -20.83 -21.99 7.78
CA PRO A 66 -22.16 -22.06 7.19
C PRO A 66 -22.99 -20.83 7.53
N LEU A 67 -23.79 -20.36 6.56
CA LEU A 67 -24.68 -19.19 6.68
C LEU A 67 -23.96 -17.87 7.05
N GLY A 68 -22.62 -17.81 6.96
CA GLY A 68 -21.88 -16.62 7.35
C GLY A 68 -21.96 -16.31 8.86
N LEU A 69 -22.16 -17.33 9.70
CA LEU A 69 -22.31 -17.18 11.14
C LEU A 69 -21.07 -16.67 11.83
N ASP A 70 -19.90 -16.81 11.21
CA ASP A 70 -18.61 -16.36 11.74
C ASP A 70 -17.73 -15.82 10.61
N ARG A 71 -16.59 -15.20 10.99
CA ARG A 71 -15.55 -14.83 10.05
C ARG A 71 -14.95 -16.08 9.43
N PRO A 72 -14.45 -15.99 8.18
CA PRO A 72 -13.74 -17.10 7.54
C PRO A 72 -12.47 -17.51 8.31
N TYR A 73 -11.97 -18.67 7.95
CA TYR A 73 -10.71 -19.23 8.45
C TYR A 73 -9.73 -19.42 7.31
N TRP A 74 -8.46 -19.17 7.58
CA TRP A 74 -7.37 -19.60 6.71
C TRP A 74 -7.06 -21.07 6.97
N ILE A 75 -7.02 -21.86 5.90
CA ILE A 75 -6.49 -23.23 5.91
C ILE A 75 -5.39 -23.34 4.86
N GLU A 76 -4.43 -24.25 5.09
CA GLU A 76 -3.39 -24.55 4.10
C GLU A 76 -3.95 -25.51 3.06
N ASP A 77 -3.87 -25.12 1.78
CA ASP A 77 -4.35 -25.93 0.64
C ASP A 77 -3.34 -27.07 0.40
N ALA A 78 -3.89 -28.29 0.23
CA ALA A 78 -3.11 -29.48 -0.04
C ALA A 78 -2.61 -29.54 -1.49
N GLU A 79 -3.41 -28.99 -2.41
CA GLU A 79 -3.23 -29.16 -3.85
C GLU A 79 -3.21 -27.81 -4.57
N ILE A 80 -2.04 -27.16 -4.58
CA ILE A 80 -1.86 -25.90 -5.29
C ILE A 80 -1.50 -26.18 -6.74
N ASP A 81 -2.39 -25.80 -7.64
CA ASP A 81 -2.11 -25.74 -9.06
C ASP A 81 -1.31 -24.46 -9.37
N ILE A 82 0.01 -24.59 -9.51
CA ILE A 82 0.88 -23.45 -9.78
C ILE A 82 0.59 -22.82 -11.16
N GLU A 83 0.16 -23.60 -12.16
CA GLU A 83 -0.15 -23.08 -13.49
C GLU A 83 -1.48 -22.31 -13.50
N TYR A 84 -2.39 -22.60 -12.57
CA TYR A 84 -3.54 -21.74 -12.33
C TYR A 84 -3.13 -20.38 -11.81
N HIS A 85 -2.17 -20.31 -10.89
CA HIS A 85 -1.74 -19.08 -10.24
C HIS A 85 -0.73 -18.27 -11.05
N VAL A 86 0.19 -18.92 -11.79
CA VAL A 86 1.24 -18.26 -12.56
C VAL A 86 0.96 -18.43 -14.06
N ARG A 87 0.57 -17.36 -14.70
CA ARG A 87 0.13 -17.35 -16.09
C ARG A 87 1.08 -16.60 -16.99
N HIS A 88 1.19 -17.02 -18.24
CA HIS A 88 2.05 -16.42 -19.25
C HIS A 88 1.22 -15.69 -20.30
N ILE A 89 1.57 -14.45 -20.58
CA ILE A 89 0.95 -13.61 -21.60
C ILE A 89 2.02 -12.78 -22.33
N ALA A 90 1.70 -12.29 -23.50
CA ALA A 90 2.54 -11.38 -24.25
C ALA A 90 1.78 -10.11 -24.65
N LEU A 91 2.49 -8.99 -24.72
CA LEU A 91 1.93 -7.75 -25.27
C LEU A 91 1.84 -7.88 -26.80
N PRO A 92 0.83 -7.26 -27.43
CA PRO A 92 0.82 -7.10 -28.89
C PRO A 92 1.93 -6.15 -29.31
N HIS A 93 2.42 -6.30 -30.56
CA HIS A 93 3.35 -5.33 -31.13
C HIS A 93 2.71 -3.92 -31.17
N PRO A 94 3.42 -2.83 -30.84
CA PRO A 94 4.87 -2.73 -30.63
C PRO A 94 5.39 -3.05 -29.21
N GLY A 95 4.55 -3.32 -28.23
CA GLY A 95 4.99 -3.64 -26.86
C GLY A 95 5.51 -2.43 -26.09
N ASP A 96 4.78 -1.33 -26.15
CA ASP A 96 5.13 -0.07 -25.50
C ASP A 96 4.59 0.03 -24.06
N TRP A 97 4.99 1.10 -23.37
CA TRP A 97 4.56 1.37 -21.98
C TRP A 97 3.04 1.47 -21.84
N ARG A 98 2.38 2.13 -22.76
CA ARG A 98 0.92 2.30 -22.74
C ARG A 98 0.20 0.96 -22.85
N GLN A 99 0.66 0.08 -23.74
CA GLN A 99 0.09 -1.27 -23.90
C GLN A 99 0.29 -2.10 -22.62
N LEU A 100 1.46 -2.01 -21.99
CA LEU A 100 1.73 -2.65 -20.71
C LEU A 100 0.76 -2.13 -19.64
N MET A 101 0.59 -0.82 -19.48
CA MET A 101 -0.31 -0.23 -18.48
C MET A 101 -1.78 -0.57 -18.74
N ILE A 102 -2.21 -0.62 -20.00
CA ILE A 102 -3.56 -1.09 -20.36
C ILE A 102 -3.75 -2.56 -19.97
N GLN A 103 -2.77 -3.41 -20.23
CA GLN A 103 -2.85 -4.83 -19.86
C GLN A 103 -2.89 -5.01 -18.35
N VAL A 104 -2.03 -4.31 -17.61
CA VAL A 104 -2.03 -4.29 -16.15
C VAL A 104 -3.37 -3.81 -15.59
N ALA A 105 -3.94 -2.73 -16.14
CA ALA A 105 -5.24 -2.22 -15.74
C ALA A 105 -6.37 -3.26 -15.94
N ARG A 106 -6.33 -4.02 -17.04
CA ARG A 106 -7.29 -5.12 -17.31
C ARG A 106 -7.15 -6.26 -16.31
N LEU A 107 -5.92 -6.66 -15.98
CA LEU A 107 -5.65 -7.70 -14.99
C LEU A 107 -6.08 -7.24 -13.58
N HIS A 108 -5.81 -5.97 -13.26
CA HIS A 108 -6.17 -5.38 -11.97
C HIS A 108 -7.69 -5.16 -11.81
N SER A 109 -8.43 -5.07 -12.91
CA SER A 109 -9.89 -4.91 -12.90
C SER A 109 -10.65 -6.21 -12.63
N ARG A 110 -10.01 -7.38 -12.70
CA ARG A 110 -10.64 -8.68 -12.55
C ARG A 110 -10.63 -9.12 -11.08
N PRO A 111 -11.73 -9.72 -10.56
CA PRO A 111 -11.71 -10.31 -9.23
C PRO A 111 -10.73 -11.49 -9.15
N LEU A 112 -10.36 -11.86 -7.93
CA LEU A 112 -9.71 -13.12 -7.60
C LEU A 112 -10.77 -14.22 -7.38
N ASP A 113 -10.41 -15.47 -7.64
CA ASP A 113 -11.22 -16.62 -7.25
C ASP A 113 -11.09 -16.83 -5.73
N MET A 114 -12.18 -16.57 -5.01
CA MET A 114 -12.22 -16.66 -3.54
C MET A 114 -12.20 -18.11 -3.02
N THR A 115 -12.28 -19.12 -3.89
CA THR A 115 -12.21 -20.55 -3.54
C THR A 115 -10.78 -21.08 -3.53
N LYS A 116 -9.84 -20.32 -4.07
CA LYS A 116 -8.40 -20.65 -4.20
C LYS A 116 -7.56 -19.80 -3.25
N PRO A 117 -6.26 -20.07 -3.11
CA PRO A 117 -5.34 -19.11 -2.53
C PRO A 117 -5.44 -17.75 -3.21
N LEU A 118 -5.55 -16.67 -2.42
CA LEU A 118 -6.01 -15.36 -2.91
C LEU A 118 -4.90 -14.55 -3.60
N TRP A 119 -4.27 -15.14 -4.61
CA TRP A 119 -3.25 -14.48 -5.42
C TRP A 119 -3.20 -15.01 -6.85
N GLU A 120 -2.70 -14.20 -7.76
CA GLU A 120 -2.39 -14.54 -9.16
C GLU A 120 -1.12 -13.81 -9.60
N ALA A 121 -0.31 -14.44 -10.42
CA ALA A 121 0.85 -13.84 -11.07
C ALA A 121 0.75 -13.96 -12.60
N TYR A 122 1.18 -12.93 -13.30
CA TYR A 122 1.25 -12.91 -14.75
C TYR A 122 2.65 -12.53 -15.21
N ILE A 123 3.27 -13.40 -15.97
CA ILE A 123 4.53 -13.14 -16.66
C ILE A 123 4.18 -12.53 -18.01
N ILE A 124 4.61 -11.30 -18.23
CA ILE A 124 4.25 -10.50 -19.41
C ILE A 124 5.50 -10.30 -20.25
N GLU A 125 5.53 -10.87 -21.44
CA GLU A 125 6.61 -10.70 -22.44
C GLU A 125 6.23 -9.67 -23.51
N GLY A 126 7.18 -9.37 -24.40
CA GLY A 126 6.95 -8.44 -25.51
C GLY A 126 7.04 -6.97 -25.12
N LEU A 127 7.92 -6.61 -24.17
CA LEU A 127 8.20 -5.25 -23.75
C LEU A 127 9.26 -4.58 -24.65
N ASP A 128 9.17 -4.80 -25.96
CA ASP A 128 10.28 -4.53 -26.89
C ASP A 128 10.42 -3.05 -27.26
N ASN A 129 9.37 -2.25 -27.03
CA ASN A 129 9.35 -0.82 -27.37
C ASN A 129 9.20 0.08 -26.13
N ILE A 130 9.72 -0.35 -24.98
CA ILE A 130 9.80 0.50 -23.79
C ILE A 130 11.20 1.11 -23.71
N PRO A 131 11.35 2.43 -23.85
CA PRO A 131 12.66 3.08 -23.84
C PRO A 131 13.46 2.76 -22.57
N GLY A 132 14.74 2.42 -22.75
CA GLY A 132 15.67 2.13 -21.66
C GLY A 132 15.58 0.71 -21.08
N LEU A 133 14.71 -0.15 -21.59
CA LEU A 133 14.70 -1.57 -21.29
C LEU A 133 15.54 -2.36 -22.32
N PRO A 134 16.33 -3.34 -21.90
CA PRO A 134 16.99 -4.29 -22.80
C PRO A 134 15.96 -5.14 -23.58
N ILE A 135 16.34 -5.59 -24.77
CA ILE A 135 15.53 -6.54 -25.55
C ILE A 135 15.36 -7.84 -24.75
N GLY A 136 14.15 -8.40 -24.77
CA GLY A 136 13.79 -9.60 -24.01
C GLY A 136 13.46 -9.34 -22.55
N SER A 137 13.39 -8.07 -22.14
CA SER A 137 12.84 -7.73 -20.81
C SER A 137 11.42 -8.25 -20.67
N PHE A 138 11.07 -8.67 -19.46
CA PHE A 138 9.73 -9.15 -19.13
C PHE A 138 9.22 -8.49 -17.87
N ALA A 139 7.90 -8.46 -17.70
CA ALA A 139 7.28 -7.97 -16.48
C ALA A 139 6.64 -9.13 -15.70
N VAL A 140 6.64 -9.00 -14.38
CA VAL A 140 5.91 -9.89 -13.47
C VAL A 140 4.89 -9.05 -12.72
N TYR A 141 3.61 -9.29 -13.00
CA TYR A 141 2.50 -8.68 -12.28
C TYR A 141 1.97 -9.69 -11.27
N ILE A 142 2.00 -9.35 -9.98
CA ILE A 142 1.47 -10.20 -8.90
C ILE A 142 0.34 -9.47 -8.22
N LYS A 143 -0.82 -10.11 -8.15
CA LYS A 143 -2.03 -9.59 -7.52
C LYS A 143 -2.40 -10.47 -6.33
N ILE A 144 -2.69 -9.83 -5.18
CA ILE A 144 -3.01 -10.52 -3.92
C ILE A 144 -4.17 -9.78 -3.26
N HIS A 145 -5.13 -10.52 -2.70
CA HIS A 145 -6.21 -9.92 -1.93
C HIS A 145 -5.67 -9.26 -0.66
N HIS A 146 -6.16 -8.08 -0.33
CA HIS A 146 -5.65 -7.30 0.83
C HIS A 146 -5.86 -7.99 2.18
N SER A 147 -6.82 -8.91 2.29
CA SER A 147 -7.00 -9.75 3.49
C SER A 147 -5.87 -10.75 3.72
N ALA A 148 -5.11 -11.11 2.66
CA ALA A 148 -4.01 -12.08 2.75
C ALA A 148 -2.65 -11.42 3.01
N ILE A 149 -2.53 -10.09 2.82
CA ILE A 149 -1.26 -9.38 2.86
C ILE A 149 -1.40 -7.98 3.48
N ASP A 150 -0.50 -7.62 4.38
CA ASP A 150 -0.30 -6.25 4.84
C ASP A 150 1.01 -5.66 4.28
N GLY A 151 1.30 -4.39 4.60
CA GLY A 151 2.49 -3.72 4.08
C GLY A 151 3.82 -4.39 4.47
N GLU A 152 3.90 -5.02 5.64
CA GLU A 152 5.10 -5.74 6.10
C GLU A 152 5.16 -7.15 5.49
N ALA A 153 4.02 -7.84 5.42
CA ALA A 153 3.92 -9.11 4.71
C ALA A 153 4.23 -8.93 3.22
N GLY A 154 3.88 -7.77 2.62
CA GLY A 154 4.27 -7.40 1.26
C GLY A 154 5.77 -7.26 1.08
N ALA A 155 6.46 -6.62 2.02
CA ALA A 155 7.91 -6.50 2.00
C ALA A 155 8.58 -7.88 2.23
N ALA A 156 8.04 -8.69 3.14
CA ALA A 156 8.52 -10.05 3.39
C ALA A 156 8.32 -10.94 2.15
N MET A 157 7.18 -10.84 1.48
CA MET A 157 6.91 -11.54 0.22
C MET A 157 7.89 -11.11 -0.86
N LEU A 158 8.14 -9.82 -1.02
CA LEU A 158 9.12 -9.33 -1.99
C LEU A 158 10.50 -9.95 -1.75
N SER A 159 10.91 -10.02 -0.48
CA SER A 159 12.17 -10.69 -0.10
C SER A 159 12.13 -12.20 -0.32
N ALA A 160 10.97 -12.84 -0.17
CA ALA A 160 10.79 -14.28 -0.34
C ALA A 160 10.92 -14.72 -1.80
N ILE A 161 10.43 -13.90 -2.75
CA ILE A 161 10.42 -14.20 -4.18
C ILE A 161 11.61 -13.58 -4.95
N HIS A 162 12.55 -12.94 -4.24
CA HIS A 162 13.74 -12.35 -4.89
C HIS A 162 15.02 -12.78 -4.19
N ALA A 163 16.10 -12.84 -4.97
CA ALA A 163 17.46 -13.02 -4.51
C ALA A 163 18.20 -11.67 -4.50
N LEU A 164 19.34 -11.63 -3.80
CA LEU A 164 20.23 -10.45 -3.73
C LEU A 164 21.36 -10.51 -4.76
N SER A 165 21.50 -11.62 -5.48
CA SER A 165 22.48 -11.79 -6.56
C SER A 165 21.87 -12.62 -7.70
N PRO A 166 22.39 -12.49 -8.94
CA PRO A 166 21.92 -13.26 -10.08
C PRO A 166 22.26 -14.75 -9.99
N GLU A 167 23.33 -15.11 -9.27
CA GLU A 167 23.81 -16.50 -9.09
C GLU A 167 23.15 -17.22 -7.92
N ALA A 168 22.22 -16.58 -7.21
CA ALA A 168 21.58 -17.20 -6.05
C ALA A 168 20.78 -18.43 -6.48
N ASP A 169 21.23 -19.58 -6.01
CA ASP A 169 20.61 -20.88 -6.29
C ASP A 169 19.19 -20.93 -5.72
N PRO A 170 18.17 -21.22 -6.53
CA PRO A 170 16.81 -21.44 -6.05
C PRO A 170 16.71 -22.66 -5.10
N SER A 171 17.65 -23.59 -5.13
CA SER A 171 17.66 -24.81 -4.29
C SER A 171 17.98 -24.55 -2.80
N VAL A 172 18.31 -23.32 -2.40
CA VAL A 172 18.55 -22.96 -0.98
C VAL A 172 17.23 -22.86 -0.18
N VAL A 173 16.08 -22.98 -0.82
CA VAL A 173 14.80 -23.14 -0.11
C VAL A 173 14.68 -24.59 0.32
N ASP A 174 14.55 -24.80 1.62
CA ASP A 174 14.42 -26.13 2.24
C ASP A 174 13.27 -26.93 1.59
N GLU A 175 13.61 -27.75 0.58
CA GLU A 175 12.66 -28.65 -0.10
C GLU A 175 12.11 -29.72 0.85
N THR A 176 12.73 -29.89 2.03
CA THR A 176 12.35 -30.88 3.03
C THR A 176 11.20 -30.44 3.93
N ALA A 177 10.77 -29.17 3.85
CA ALA A 177 9.61 -28.71 4.59
C ALA A 177 8.35 -29.41 4.08
N THR A 178 8.02 -30.56 4.66
CA THR A 178 6.79 -31.29 4.37
C THR A 178 5.61 -30.37 4.64
N ILE A 179 4.87 -30.03 3.60
CA ILE A 179 3.63 -29.25 3.73
C ILE A 179 2.64 -30.14 4.46
N ILE A 180 2.36 -29.84 5.72
CA ILE A 180 1.24 -30.45 6.43
C ILE A 180 0.01 -29.65 6.02
N ALA A 181 -0.70 -30.15 4.99
CA ALA A 181 -1.96 -29.57 4.58
C ALA A 181 -3.01 -29.74 5.67
N ASP A 182 -3.79 -28.69 5.90
CA ASP A 182 -4.97 -28.79 6.74
C ASP A 182 -6.04 -29.64 6.00
N ARG A 183 -6.67 -30.60 6.71
CA ARG A 183 -7.88 -31.23 6.16
C ARG A 183 -9.01 -30.19 6.10
N ASP A 184 -9.92 -30.37 5.16
CA ASP A 184 -11.13 -29.56 5.12
C ASP A 184 -11.97 -29.75 6.39
N PRO A 185 -12.35 -28.67 7.08
CA PRO A 185 -13.18 -28.77 8.26
C PRO A 185 -14.61 -29.15 7.87
N THR A 186 -15.24 -29.96 8.71
CA THR A 186 -16.65 -30.29 8.53
C THR A 186 -17.56 -29.09 8.87
N ALA A 187 -18.78 -29.07 8.32
CA ALA A 187 -19.75 -28.03 8.65
C ALA A 187 -20.05 -27.96 10.15
N LEU A 188 -20.06 -29.10 10.85
CA LEU A 188 -20.28 -29.18 12.29
C LEU A 188 -19.13 -28.55 13.09
N GLU A 189 -17.88 -28.80 12.68
CA GLU A 189 -16.71 -28.16 13.31
C GLU A 189 -16.74 -26.64 13.14
N LEU A 190 -17.07 -26.16 11.95
CA LEU A 190 -17.19 -24.73 11.67
C LEU A 190 -18.32 -24.10 12.49
N TYR A 191 -19.45 -24.79 12.63
CA TYR A 191 -20.56 -24.32 13.46
C TYR A 191 -20.19 -24.25 14.95
N ALA A 192 -19.59 -25.31 15.49
CA ALA A 192 -19.14 -25.34 16.89
C ALA A 192 -18.13 -24.20 17.19
N ARG A 193 -17.20 -23.96 16.29
CA ARG A 193 -16.24 -22.83 16.38
C ARG A 193 -16.92 -21.48 16.29
N ALA A 194 -17.91 -21.33 15.39
CA ALA A 194 -18.66 -20.08 15.26
C ALA A 194 -19.39 -19.72 16.56
N VAL A 195 -20.00 -20.69 17.23
CA VAL A 195 -20.66 -20.48 18.52
C VAL A 195 -19.64 -20.04 19.59
N ALA A 196 -18.48 -20.75 19.69
CA ALA A 196 -17.44 -20.42 20.64
C ALA A 196 -16.84 -19.02 20.39
N ASN A 197 -16.54 -18.67 19.14
CA ASN A 197 -16.00 -17.37 18.77
C ASN A 197 -16.99 -16.23 19.04
N ARG A 198 -18.30 -16.45 18.81
CA ARG A 198 -19.33 -15.47 19.16
C ARG A 198 -19.37 -15.19 20.66
N ALA A 199 -19.32 -16.24 21.48
CA ALA A 199 -19.25 -16.07 22.94
C ALA A 199 -18.01 -15.26 23.35
N GLN A 200 -16.85 -15.57 22.77
CA GLN A 200 -15.61 -14.86 23.02
C GLN A 200 -15.68 -13.38 22.56
N GLN A 201 -16.25 -13.12 21.39
CA GLN A 201 -16.41 -11.74 20.88
C GLN A 201 -17.32 -10.90 21.79
N VAL A 202 -18.42 -11.46 22.31
CA VAL A 202 -19.30 -10.77 23.27
C VAL A 202 -18.54 -10.45 24.56
N PHE A 203 -17.76 -11.40 25.06
CA PHE A 203 -16.95 -11.21 26.26
C PHE A 203 -15.86 -10.15 26.07
N ASP A 204 -15.14 -10.17 24.96
CA ASP A 204 -14.10 -9.17 24.63
C ASP A 204 -14.72 -7.79 24.37
N GLY A 205 -15.90 -7.75 23.76
CA GLY A 205 -16.69 -6.53 23.58
C GLY A 205 -17.10 -5.89 24.90
N SER A 206 -17.54 -6.70 25.87
CA SER A 206 -17.91 -6.19 27.20
C SER A 206 -16.70 -5.62 27.95
N LYS A 207 -15.54 -6.29 27.88
CA LYS A 207 -14.29 -5.77 28.47
C LYS A 207 -13.86 -4.44 27.82
N LEU A 208 -13.97 -4.35 26.50
CA LEU A 208 -13.63 -3.12 25.77
C LEU A 208 -14.57 -1.96 26.16
N LEU A 209 -15.87 -2.21 26.29
CA LEU A 209 -16.84 -1.20 26.76
C LEU A 209 -16.52 -0.71 28.18
N VAL A 210 -16.15 -1.60 29.10
CA VAL A 210 -15.72 -1.23 30.45
C VAL A 210 -14.44 -0.39 30.40
N ALA A 211 -13.44 -0.81 29.60
CA ALA A 211 -12.19 -0.07 29.43
C ALA A 211 -12.41 1.32 28.81
N LEU A 212 -13.31 1.44 27.84
CA LEU A 212 -13.69 2.74 27.25
C LEU A 212 -14.41 3.63 28.25
N GLY A 213 -15.33 3.06 29.03
CA GLY A 213 -16.05 3.77 30.09
C GLY A 213 -15.11 4.31 31.16
N SER A 214 -14.13 3.49 31.59
CA SER A 214 -13.11 3.92 32.57
C SER A 214 -12.20 5.02 32.03
N ARG A 215 -11.74 4.92 30.77
CA ARG A 215 -10.92 5.96 30.11
C ARG A 215 -11.71 7.27 29.94
N ALA A 216 -12.99 7.19 29.52
CA ALA A 216 -13.86 8.36 29.43
C ALA A 216 -14.08 9.04 30.79
N ALA A 217 -14.27 8.24 31.84
CA ALA A 217 -14.39 8.74 33.21
C ALA A 217 -13.07 9.37 33.72
N GLN A 218 -11.91 8.81 33.38
CA GLN A 218 -10.60 9.41 33.69
C GLN A 218 -10.41 10.73 32.94
N ALA A 219 -10.63 10.73 31.61
CA ALA A 219 -10.52 11.95 30.80
C ALA A 219 -11.50 13.04 31.27
N GLY A 220 -12.71 12.67 31.66
CA GLY A 220 -13.68 13.59 32.26
C GLY A 220 -13.18 14.17 33.60
N ARG A 221 -12.60 13.36 34.47
CA ARG A 221 -11.99 13.80 35.73
C ARG A 221 -10.79 14.73 35.48
N ASP A 222 -9.89 14.38 34.58
CA ASP A 222 -8.71 15.18 34.23
C ASP A 222 -9.14 16.53 33.63
N LEU A 223 -10.19 16.56 32.82
CA LEU A 223 -10.77 17.77 32.25
C LEU A 223 -11.35 18.69 33.35
N VAL A 224 -12.04 18.11 34.32
CA VAL A 224 -12.59 18.86 35.48
C VAL A 224 -11.47 19.34 36.40
N MET A 225 -10.54 18.47 36.74
CA MET A 225 -9.43 18.78 37.66
C MET A 225 -8.43 19.79 37.08
N SER A 226 -8.24 19.81 35.74
CA SER A 226 -7.38 20.78 35.07
C SER A 226 -8.04 22.15 34.85
N GLY A 227 -9.31 22.36 35.27
CA GLY A 227 -10.07 23.59 35.04
C GLY A 227 -10.47 23.84 33.59
N ARG A 228 -10.02 22.99 32.66
CA ARG A 228 -10.34 23.10 31.21
C ARG A 228 -11.82 22.88 30.89
N ALA A 229 -12.56 22.18 31.76
CA ALA A 229 -14.00 22.00 31.59
C ALA A 229 -14.74 23.34 31.62
N ALA A 230 -14.30 24.27 32.47
CA ALA A 230 -14.90 25.62 32.55
C ALA A 230 -14.55 26.49 31.34
N GLU A 231 -13.34 26.33 30.76
CA GLU A 231 -12.95 27.02 29.52
C GLU A 231 -13.71 26.44 28.30
N LEU A 232 -13.80 25.13 28.16
CA LEU A 232 -14.55 24.47 27.09
C LEU A 232 -16.06 24.77 27.18
N SER A 233 -16.62 24.79 28.37
CA SER A 233 -18.05 25.17 28.54
C SER A 233 -18.29 26.66 28.19
N LYS A 234 -17.37 27.56 28.53
CA LYS A 234 -17.41 28.95 28.07
C LYS A 234 -17.27 29.08 26.55
N GLU A 235 -16.34 28.32 25.92
CA GLU A 235 -16.21 28.29 24.47
C GLU A 235 -17.47 27.68 23.78
N LEU A 236 -18.10 26.65 24.36
CA LEU A 236 -19.32 26.04 23.80
C LEU A 236 -20.55 26.98 23.95
N ILE A 237 -20.66 27.71 25.08
CA ILE A 237 -21.79 28.59 25.38
C ILE A 237 -21.60 29.96 24.71
N MET A 238 -20.38 30.50 24.66
CA MET A 238 -20.05 31.77 24.00
C MET A 238 -19.68 31.64 22.52
N GLY A 239 -19.45 30.44 22.02
CA GLY A 239 -18.92 30.15 20.66
C GLY A 239 -19.90 30.31 19.49
N ARG A 240 -20.99 31.05 19.63
CA ARG A 240 -21.81 31.57 18.51
C ARG A 240 -21.38 32.93 17.99
N GLY A 241 -20.25 33.46 18.43
CA GLY A 241 -19.61 34.64 17.84
C GLY A 241 -18.84 34.25 16.56
N LYS A 242 -18.93 35.10 15.54
CA LYS A 242 -18.17 34.99 14.29
C LYS A 242 -16.69 34.80 14.62
N HIS A 243 -16.21 33.55 14.54
CA HIS A 243 -14.78 33.29 14.60
C HIS A 243 -14.14 33.81 13.31
N GLU A 244 -13.25 34.77 13.43
CA GLU A 244 -12.21 34.98 12.43
C GLU A 244 -11.40 33.67 12.28
N PRO A 245 -11.05 33.25 11.04
CA PRO A 245 -10.28 32.03 10.82
C PRO A 245 -8.96 32.13 11.58
N ARG A 246 -8.81 31.36 12.65
CA ARG A 246 -7.50 31.21 13.30
C ARG A 246 -6.52 30.63 12.29
N GLU A 247 -5.38 31.28 12.12
CA GLU A 247 -4.28 30.79 11.32
C GLU A 247 -3.97 29.33 11.71
N GLY A 248 -4.18 28.35 10.76
CA GLY A 248 -4.04 26.91 11.05
C GLY A 248 -5.35 26.13 11.20
N SER A 249 -6.56 26.74 11.13
CA SER A 249 -7.83 26.02 11.12
C SER A 249 -7.98 25.11 9.90
N ASP A 250 -7.33 25.45 8.77
CA ASP A 250 -7.34 24.70 7.52
C ASP A 250 -6.42 23.46 7.54
N ASP A 251 -5.61 23.28 8.59
CA ASP A 251 -4.75 22.11 8.76
C ASP A 251 -5.52 20.89 9.34
N ASN A 252 -6.82 21.04 9.66
CA ASN A 252 -7.68 19.92 10.04
C ASN A 252 -8.46 19.41 8.82
N PRO A 253 -8.55 18.07 8.63
CA PRO A 253 -9.42 17.51 7.62
C PRO A 253 -10.88 17.83 8.00
N GLY A 254 -11.45 18.84 7.35
CA GLY A 254 -12.88 19.09 7.43
C GLY A 254 -13.65 18.20 6.45
N ARG A 255 -14.94 18.50 6.22
CA ARG A 255 -15.72 17.81 5.19
C ARG A 255 -15.01 17.94 3.83
N LYS A 256 -14.80 16.80 3.14
CA LYS A 256 -14.15 16.77 1.82
C LYS A 256 -14.95 17.61 0.80
N PRO A 257 -14.28 18.31 -0.11
CA PRO A 257 -14.96 18.91 -1.26
C PRO A 257 -15.46 17.80 -2.19
N LYS A 258 -16.50 18.05 -2.96
CA LYS A 258 -16.97 17.14 -3.99
C LYS A 258 -16.08 17.27 -5.22
N THR A 259 -15.67 16.14 -5.78
CA THR A 259 -14.82 16.05 -6.97
C THR A 259 -15.30 14.95 -7.90
N ARG A 260 -14.70 14.84 -9.10
CA ARG A 260 -14.95 13.74 -10.02
C ARG A 260 -14.56 12.35 -9.50
N PHE A 261 -13.73 12.28 -8.46
CA PHE A 261 -13.28 11.02 -7.84
C PHE A 261 -14.28 10.45 -6.84
N ASP A 262 -15.37 11.16 -6.56
CA ASP A 262 -16.44 10.74 -5.68
C ASP A 262 -17.52 9.95 -6.43
N GLY A 263 -18.21 9.07 -5.72
CA GLY A 263 -19.31 8.26 -6.24
C GLY A 263 -18.89 6.82 -6.58
N PRO A 264 -19.78 6.05 -7.22
CA PRO A 264 -19.54 4.64 -7.51
C PRO A 264 -18.50 4.46 -8.61
N ILE A 265 -17.53 3.59 -8.37
CA ILE A 265 -16.51 3.23 -9.36
C ILE A 265 -17.08 2.25 -10.41
N SER A 266 -16.59 2.37 -11.65
CA SER A 266 -16.92 1.42 -12.72
C SER A 266 -16.05 0.16 -12.63
N ALA A 267 -16.35 -0.85 -13.45
CA ALA A 267 -15.53 -2.06 -13.54
C ALA A 267 -14.12 -1.82 -14.10
N ASN A 268 -13.92 -0.73 -14.85
CA ASN A 268 -12.67 -0.48 -15.55
C ASN A 268 -11.72 0.41 -14.73
N ARG A 269 -10.43 0.07 -14.78
CA ARG A 269 -9.33 0.84 -14.18
C ARG A 269 -8.46 1.47 -15.26
N VAL A 270 -7.74 2.49 -14.86
CA VAL A 270 -6.53 2.98 -15.52
C VAL A 270 -5.39 2.90 -14.53
N VAL A 271 -4.20 2.62 -15.03
CA VAL A 271 -2.96 2.52 -14.24
C VAL A 271 -1.88 3.24 -15.02
N ASP A 272 -1.09 4.04 -14.34
CA ASP A 272 0.16 4.55 -14.88
C ASP A 272 1.13 4.88 -13.74
N ALA A 273 2.38 5.20 -14.05
CA ALA A 273 3.40 5.46 -13.06
C ALA A 273 4.50 6.39 -13.55
N VAL A 274 5.11 7.08 -12.58
CA VAL A 274 6.26 7.95 -12.81
C VAL A 274 7.37 7.62 -11.80
N GLY A 275 8.62 7.96 -12.12
CA GLY A 275 9.76 7.75 -11.24
C GLY A 275 10.34 9.08 -10.76
N PHE A 276 10.32 9.35 -9.46
CA PHE A 276 10.99 10.48 -8.84
C PHE A 276 12.39 10.09 -8.37
N SER A 277 13.39 10.91 -8.72
CA SER A 277 14.77 10.69 -8.25
C SER A 277 14.88 10.89 -6.73
N LEU A 278 15.33 9.86 -6.01
CA LEU A 278 15.65 10.01 -4.58
C LEU A 278 16.81 10.97 -4.32
N ALA A 279 17.70 11.18 -5.31
CA ALA A 279 18.74 12.20 -5.23
C ALA A 279 18.14 13.61 -5.26
N ASP A 280 17.11 13.85 -6.07
CA ASP A 280 16.42 15.14 -6.10
C ASP A 280 15.55 15.34 -4.84
N CYS A 281 14.94 14.30 -4.32
CA CYS A 281 14.30 14.35 -2.99
C CYS A 281 15.31 14.74 -1.88
N LYS A 282 16.55 14.22 -1.94
CA LYS A 282 17.62 14.59 -1.00
C LYS A 282 18.02 16.06 -1.15
N LYS A 283 18.08 16.60 -2.38
CA LYS A 283 18.34 18.04 -2.62
C LYS A 283 17.26 18.91 -1.97
N ILE A 284 15.97 18.59 -2.16
CA ILE A 284 14.88 19.32 -1.48
C ILE A 284 15.07 19.33 0.03
N ARG A 285 15.42 18.17 0.63
CA ARG A 285 15.64 18.04 2.06
C ARG A 285 16.85 18.83 2.59
N GLN A 286 17.86 19.03 1.76
CA GLN A 286 19.03 19.86 2.11
C GLN A 286 18.69 21.35 2.19
N HIS A 287 17.74 21.82 1.36
CA HIS A 287 17.33 23.22 1.32
C HIS A 287 16.15 23.54 2.27
N ILE A 288 15.35 22.52 2.62
CA ILE A 288 14.17 22.70 3.48
C ILE A 288 14.26 21.74 4.68
N ASP A 289 14.67 22.29 5.82
CA ASP A 289 14.92 21.52 7.05
C ASP A 289 13.72 20.67 7.49
N LYS A 290 14.02 19.52 8.11
CA LYS A 290 13.04 18.56 8.66
C LYS A 290 11.97 18.08 7.66
N THR A 291 12.24 18.14 6.36
CA THR A 291 11.35 17.59 5.31
C THR A 291 11.62 16.10 5.12
N THR A 292 10.57 15.30 5.06
CA THR A 292 10.63 13.85 4.79
C THR A 292 10.36 13.56 3.32
N ILE A 293 10.77 12.37 2.83
CA ILE A 293 10.39 11.91 1.48
C ILE A 293 8.87 11.83 1.35
N ASN A 294 8.16 11.46 2.44
CA ASN A 294 6.71 11.43 2.45
C ASN A 294 6.08 12.82 2.25
N ASP A 295 6.64 13.86 2.87
CA ASP A 295 6.15 15.24 2.68
C ASP A 295 6.33 15.70 1.23
N ILE A 296 7.46 15.35 0.60
CA ILE A 296 7.75 15.64 -0.81
C ILE A 296 6.76 14.92 -1.72
N PHE A 297 6.57 13.62 -1.52
CA PHE A 297 5.63 12.80 -2.28
C PHE A 297 4.19 13.31 -2.16
N MET A 298 3.73 13.58 -0.94
CA MET A 298 2.40 14.14 -0.69
C MET A 298 2.21 15.50 -1.38
N THR A 299 3.25 16.35 -1.35
CA THR A 299 3.22 17.68 -1.99
C THR A 299 3.18 17.58 -3.50
N ALA A 300 3.97 16.69 -4.10
CA ALA A 300 3.96 16.43 -5.53
C ALA A 300 2.61 15.87 -5.99
N THR A 301 2.05 14.91 -5.24
CA THR A 301 0.71 14.35 -5.49
C THR A 301 -0.37 15.44 -5.40
N SER A 302 -0.30 16.28 -4.37
CA SER A 302 -1.21 17.42 -4.19
C SER A 302 -1.19 18.37 -5.38
N GLY A 303 0.00 18.74 -5.85
CA GLY A 303 0.15 19.61 -7.03
C GLY A 303 -0.33 18.97 -8.32
N ALA A 304 -0.11 17.67 -8.49
CA ALA A 304 -0.61 16.92 -9.64
C ALA A 304 -2.14 16.90 -9.69
N VAL A 305 -2.79 16.59 -8.57
CA VAL A 305 -4.25 16.60 -8.47
C VAL A 305 -4.80 18.01 -8.72
N ARG A 306 -4.13 19.05 -8.18
CA ARG A 306 -4.48 20.44 -8.46
C ARG A 306 -4.45 20.72 -9.96
N LYS A 307 -3.32 20.46 -10.64
CA LYS A 307 -3.14 20.70 -12.09
C LYS A 307 -4.19 19.95 -12.91
N TYR A 308 -4.42 18.69 -12.59
CA TYR A 308 -5.39 17.86 -13.28
C TYR A 308 -6.82 18.41 -13.16
N LEU A 309 -7.25 18.77 -11.94
CA LEU A 309 -8.58 19.33 -11.73
C LEU A 309 -8.73 20.76 -12.28
N GLU A 310 -7.66 21.55 -12.28
CA GLU A 310 -7.63 22.89 -12.85
C GLU A 310 -7.79 22.86 -14.38
N ASP A 311 -7.11 21.94 -15.08
CA ASP A 311 -7.29 21.69 -16.51
C ASP A 311 -8.74 21.30 -16.86
N LYS A 312 -9.41 20.53 -16.00
CA LYS A 312 -10.81 20.14 -16.18
C LYS A 312 -11.83 21.22 -15.75
N GLY A 313 -11.37 22.35 -15.21
CA GLY A 313 -12.25 23.38 -14.66
C GLY A 313 -13.01 22.93 -13.40
N GLU A 314 -12.51 21.92 -12.69
CA GLU A 314 -13.18 21.27 -11.56
C GLU A 314 -12.40 21.42 -10.23
N LEU A 315 -11.39 22.29 -10.19
CA LEU A 315 -10.63 22.51 -8.95
C LEU A 315 -11.50 23.14 -7.88
N PRO A 316 -11.77 22.48 -6.75
CA PRO A 316 -12.58 23.08 -5.69
C PRO A 316 -11.80 24.16 -4.93
N ALA A 317 -12.51 25.15 -4.41
CA ALA A 317 -11.91 26.22 -3.60
C ALA A 317 -11.22 25.70 -2.32
N LYS A 318 -11.68 24.56 -1.80
CA LYS A 318 -11.09 23.88 -0.65
C LYS A 318 -10.20 22.73 -1.11
N GLY A 319 -9.04 22.58 -0.47
CA GLY A 319 -8.11 21.46 -0.75
C GLY A 319 -8.75 20.08 -0.51
N LEU A 320 -8.32 19.10 -1.29
CA LEU A 320 -8.75 17.71 -1.17
C LEU A 320 -8.18 17.08 0.12
N ASN A 321 -8.85 16.04 0.57
CA ASN A 321 -8.37 15.18 1.66
C ASN A 321 -7.91 13.83 1.12
N ALA A 322 -6.80 13.32 1.65
CA ALA A 322 -6.32 11.97 1.39
C ALA A 322 -6.53 11.07 2.60
N MET A 323 -6.94 9.83 2.35
CA MET A 323 -6.79 8.73 3.29
C MET A 323 -5.36 8.20 3.19
N VAL A 324 -4.67 8.14 4.33
CA VAL A 324 -3.28 7.70 4.41
C VAL A 324 -3.22 6.50 5.34
N PRO A 325 -2.91 5.30 4.83
CA PRO A 325 -2.69 4.13 5.67
C PRO A 325 -1.39 4.27 6.46
N MET A 326 -1.38 3.74 7.68
CA MET A 326 -0.24 3.75 8.59
C MET A 326 -0.11 2.40 9.28
N THR A 327 1.11 1.92 9.47
CA THR A 327 1.38 0.74 10.29
C THR A 327 1.12 1.04 11.77
N ILE A 328 0.30 0.22 12.43
CA ILE A 328 -0.04 0.36 13.86
C ILE A 328 0.87 -0.49 14.73
N ARG A 329 1.65 -1.41 14.17
CA ARG A 329 2.48 -2.36 14.94
C ARG A 329 3.30 -1.66 16.01
N GLY A 330 3.11 -2.10 17.26
CA GLY A 330 4.00 -1.79 18.37
C GLY A 330 5.35 -2.51 18.21
N GLU A 331 6.32 -2.23 19.08
CA GLU A 331 7.65 -2.86 19.06
C GLU A 331 7.63 -4.38 19.38
N HIS A 332 6.46 -5.00 19.55
CA HIS A 332 6.31 -6.43 19.82
C HIS A 332 6.58 -7.22 18.56
N LYS A 333 7.72 -7.86 18.56
CA LYS A 333 8.24 -8.73 17.49
C LYS A 333 7.40 -10.00 17.37
N GLY A 334 6.91 -10.27 16.14
CA GLY A 334 6.66 -11.61 15.66
C GLY A 334 5.34 -12.23 16.13
N GLY A 335 4.37 -12.15 15.30
CA GLY A 335 3.15 -12.95 15.35
C GLY A 335 2.48 -12.88 13.98
N ASP A 336 1.96 -14.01 13.55
CA ASP A 336 1.15 -14.21 12.37
C ASP A 336 -0.25 -13.54 12.54
N GLU A 337 -0.29 -12.27 12.97
CA GLU A 337 -1.47 -11.59 13.53
C GLU A 337 -2.26 -10.75 12.52
N GLY A 338 -2.32 -11.11 11.24
CA GLY A 338 -3.17 -10.42 10.25
C GLY A 338 -2.83 -8.94 10.02
N ASN A 339 -3.66 -8.23 9.25
CA ASN A 339 -3.46 -6.82 8.93
C ASN A 339 -3.52 -5.91 10.17
N GLN A 340 -2.43 -5.17 10.40
CA GLN A 340 -2.30 -4.16 11.46
C GLN A 340 -2.10 -2.76 10.83
N ILE A 341 -3.09 -2.33 10.06
CA ILE A 341 -3.09 -1.04 9.37
C ILE A 341 -4.07 -0.11 10.05
N GLY A 342 -3.61 1.06 10.46
CA GLY A 342 -4.46 2.19 10.81
C GLY A 342 -4.64 3.11 9.60
N MET A 343 -5.70 3.89 9.62
CA MET A 343 -5.95 4.88 8.58
C MET A 343 -6.13 6.26 9.22
N THR A 344 -5.56 7.27 8.58
CA THR A 344 -5.77 8.66 8.97
C THR A 344 -6.19 9.47 7.76
N VAL A 345 -6.93 10.56 8.00
CA VAL A 345 -7.31 11.50 6.94
C VAL A 345 -6.47 12.75 7.08
N MET A 346 -5.87 13.20 5.99
CA MET A 346 -4.97 14.35 5.97
C MET A 346 -5.31 15.30 4.80
N PRO A 347 -5.34 16.63 5.04
CA PRO A 347 -5.56 17.59 3.96
C PRO A 347 -4.35 17.61 3.02
N LEU A 348 -4.60 17.48 1.72
CA LEU A 348 -3.57 17.56 0.67
C LEU A 348 -3.16 19.00 0.35
N ARG A 349 -3.98 20.00 0.70
CA ARG A 349 -3.74 21.41 0.42
C ARG A 349 -3.58 21.70 -1.08
N SER A 350 -4.37 21.04 -1.91
CA SER A 350 -4.45 21.28 -3.36
C SER A 350 -5.02 22.66 -3.72
N ASP A 351 -5.57 23.37 -2.75
CA ASP A 351 -5.96 24.78 -2.81
C ASP A 351 -4.77 25.73 -3.00
N ILE A 352 -3.56 25.34 -2.57
CA ILE A 352 -2.36 26.18 -2.61
C ILE A 352 -1.61 26.00 -3.93
N GLY A 353 -1.43 27.06 -4.70
CA GLY A 353 -0.72 27.04 -5.97
C GLY A 353 0.80 26.97 -5.83
N ASP A 354 1.38 27.75 -4.93
CA ASP A 354 2.84 27.80 -4.73
C ASP A 354 3.38 26.50 -4.10
N PRO A 355 4.36 25.82 -4.72
CA PRO A 355 4.84 24.51 -4.28
C PRO A 355 5.51 24.53 -2.90
N LEU A 356 6.20 25.61 -2.52
CA LEU A 356 6.87 25.69 -1.22
C LEU A 356 5.88 25.96 -0.08
N THR A 357 4.92 26.84 -0.30
CA THR A 357 3.82 27.11 0.63
C THR A 357 2.97 25.85 0.82
N ARG A 358 2.70 25.12 -0.27
CA ARG A 358 2.00 23.82 -0.24
C ARG A 358 2.77 22.78 0.56
N LEU A 359 4.11 22.66 0.36
CA LEU A 359 4.97 21.76 1.14
C LEU A 359 4.92 22.09 2.63
N ALA A 360 5.03 23.37 2.98
CA ALA A 360 4.96 23.81 4.38
C ALA A 360 3.61 23.43 5.03
N ALA A 361 2.50 23.60 4.30
CA ALA A 361 1.17 23.27 4.78
C ALA A 361 0.96 21.75 4.93
N VAL A 362 1.37 20.94 3.94
CA VAL A 362 1.34 19.48 4.00
C VAL A 362 2.15 18.96 5.20
N LYS A 363 3.34 19.50 5.42
CA LYS A 363 4.21 19.15 6.54
C LYS A 363 3.57 19.46 7.90
N ARG A 364 2.91 20.63 8.05
CA ARG A 364 2.15 20.95 9.28
C ARG A 364 1.05 19.94 9.53
N GLY A 365 0.25 19.60 8.50
CA GLY A 365 -0.81 18.60 8.58
C GLY A 365 -0.27 17.22 8.97
N SER A 366 0.85 16.77 8.38
CA SER A 366 1.54 15.52 8.73
C SER A 366 1.97 15.46 10.19
N ASN A 367 2.58 16.52 10.71
CA ASN A 367 3.04 16.60 12.09
C ASN A 367 1.86 16.61 13.09
N LYS A 368 0.78 17.32 12.77
CA LYS A 368 -0.45 17.34 13.58
C LYS A 368 -1.11 15.97 13.67
N ASN A 369 -1.19 15.25 12.55
CA ASN A 369 -1.72 13.89 12.52
C ASN A 369 -0.87 12.93 13.36
N LYS A 370 0.46 13.03 13.30
CA LYS A 370 1.36 12.23 14.14
C LYS A 370 1.11 12.49 15.62
N ALA A 371 0.95 13.76 16.02
CA ALA A 371 0.67 14.15 17.39
C ALA A 371 -0.70 13.65 17.86
N MET A 372 -1.74 13.76 17.02
CA MET A 372 -3.09 13.28 17.34
C MET A 372 -3.13 11.76 17.51
N ASN A 373 -2.46 11.01 16.64
CA ASN A 373 -2.35 9.55 16.74
C ASN A 373 -1.57 9.09 17.98
N ALA A 374 -0.61 9.89 18.45
CA ALA A 374 0.07 9.61 19.72
C ALA A 374 -0.87 9.79 20.94
N VAL A 375 -1.82 10.70 20.88
CA VAL A 375 -2.80 10.96 21.97
C VAL A 375 -3.94 9.94 21.97
N ILE A 376 -4.52 9.61 20.81
CA ILE A 376 -5.67 8.69 20.70
C ILE A 376 -5.23 7.24 21.00
N GLY A 377 -3.95 6.93 20.82
CA GLY A 377 -3.42 5.57 20.86
C GLY A 377 -3.72 4.82 19.56
N LYS A 378 -2.73 4.07 19.10
CA LYS A 378 -2.81 3.35 17.81
C LYS A 378 -3.69 2.10 17.88
N GLU A 379 -3.93 1.57 19.07
CA GLU A 379 -4.55 0.25 19.28
C GLU A 379 -6.08 0.29 19.33
N LEU A 380 -6.68 1.39 19.81
CA LEU A 380 -8.11 1.46 20.03
C LEU A 380 -8.96 1.24 18.75
N PRO A 381 -8.65 1.85 17.58
CA PRO A 381 -9.38 1.57 16.36
C PRO A 381 -9.29 0.11 15.92
N ALA A 382 -8.10 -0.51 16.07
CA ALA A 382 -7.89 -1.92 15.73
C ALA A 382 -8.68 -2.86 16.65
N GLN A 383 -8.72 -2.58 17.96
CA GLN A 383 -9.51 -3.34 18.93
C GLN A 383 -11.00 -3.26 18.65
N LEU A 384 -11.52 -2.08 18.28
CA LEU A 384 -12.92 -1.90 17.88
C LEU A 384 -13.26 -2.75 16.64
N ILE A 385 -12.42 -2.72 15.61
CA ILE A 385 -12.60 -3.51 14.38
C ILE A 385 -12.55 -5.01 14.69
N GLN A 386 -11.76 -5.42 15.68
CA GLN A 386 -11.64 -6.83 16.07
C GLN A 386 -12.90 -7.35 16.77
N VAL A 387 -13.63 -6.52 17.47
CA VAL A 387 -14.79 -6.92 18.28
C VAL A 387 -16.12 -6.72 17.56
N LEU A 388 -16.22 -5.66 16.74
CA LEU A 388 -17.47 -5.32 16.06
C LEU A 388 -17.81 -6.29 14.93
N PRO A 389 -19.09 -6.56 14.67
CA PRO A 389 -19.56 -7.26 13.46
C PRO A 389 -19.08 -6.56 12.18
N ALA A 390 -18.75 -7.34 11.14
CA ALA A 390 -18.23 -6.82 9.88
C ALA A 390 -19.12 -5.74 9.24
N ALA A 391 -20.44 -5.92 9.27
CA ALA A 391 -21.40 -4.95 8.71
C ALA A 391 -21.35 -3.58 9.44
N ILE A 392 -21.15 -3.57 10.76
CA ILE A 392 -21.02 -2.35 11.54
C ILE A 392 -19.66 -1.69 11.23
N THR A 393 -18.61 -2.48 11.17
CA THR A 393 -17.27 -1.99 10.83
C THR A 393 -17.22 -1.43 9.41
N GLU A 394 -17.84 -2.11 8.44
CA GLU A 394 -18.00 -1.63 7.06
C GLU A 394 -18.75 -0.29 7.00
N LEU A 395 -19.84 -0.15 7.76
CA LEU A 395 -20.61 1.09 7.84
C LEU A 395 -19.79 2.25 8.42
N ILE A 396 -19.05 2.00 9.51
CA ILE A 396 -18.16 2.99 10.13
C ILE A 396 -17.06 3.41 9.15
N MET A 397 -16.45 2.45 8.44
CA MET A 397 -15.41 2.74 7.47
C MET A 397 -15.96 3.53 6.29
N THR A 398 -17.04 3.07 5.65
CA THR A 398 -17.57 3.66 4.42
C THR A 398 -18.26 5.01 4.67
N LYS A 399 -19.12 5.11 5.66
CA LYS A 399 -19.86 6.34 5.98
C LYS A 399 -19.13 7.29 6.93
N GLY A 400 -18.19 6.76 7.71
CA GLY A 400 -17.33 7.55 8.59
C GLY A 400 -16.06 8.01 7.88
N MET A 401 -15.02 7.16 7.89
CA MET A 401 -13.67 7.56 7.45
C MET A 401 -13.55 7.82 5.95
N MET A 402 -14.08 6.94 5.10
CA MET A 402 -13.95 7.08 3.64
C MET A 402 -14.74 8.30 3.13
N SER A 403 -15.84 8.69 3.81
CA SER A 403 -16.60 9.88 3.47
C SER A 403 -15.84 11.19 3.71
N LEU A 404 -14.71 11.16 4.44
CA LEU A 404 -13.87 12.32 4.73
C LEU A 404 -12.72 12.50 3.72
N ALA A 405 -12.43 11.49 2.89
CA ALA A 405 -11.30 11.51 1.94
C ALA A 405 -11.80 11.43 0.49
N ASN A 406 -11.11 12.11 -0.43
CA ASN A 406 -11.37 12.08 -1.88
C ASN A 406 -10.56 11.01 -2.60
N MET A 407 -9.43 10.61 -2.01
CA MET A 407 -8.49 9.67 -2.61
C MET A 407 -7.66 8.98 -1.54
N THR A 408 -6.99 7.90 -1.91
CA THR A 408 -5.99 7.26 -1.06
C THR A 408 -4.58 7.67 -1.50
N VAL A 409 -3.71 7.95 -0.54
CA VAL A 409 -2.28 8.19 -0.79
C VAL A 409 -1.47 7.33 0.16
N SER A 410 -0.62 6.46 -0.39
CA SER A 410 0.18 5.50 0.38
C SER A 410 1.66 5.60 0.02
N ASN A 411 2.54 5.37 0.97
CA ASN A 411 3.98 5.35 0.73
C ASN A 411 4.61 4.19 1.50
N VAL A 412 5.27 3.30 0.76
CA VAL A 412 5.94 2.12 1.30
C VAL A 412 7.43 2.21 0.98
N ARG A 413 8.27 1.97 1.98
CA ARG A 413 9.70 1.90 1.77
C ARG A 413 10.09 0.52 1.26
N GLY A 414 10.78 0.48 0.12
CA GLY A 414 11.38 -0.73 -0.44
C GLY A 414 12.90 -0.78 -0.26
N PRO A 415 13.56 -1.82 -0.80
CA PRO A 415 15.00 -2.03 -0.68
C PRO A 415 15.79 -1.02 -1.53
N ASP A 416 16.94 -0.62 -1.00
CA ASP A 416 17.89 0.29 -1.66
C ASP A 416 18.93 -0.49 -2.50
N VAL A 417 18.73 -1.80 -2.67
CA VAL A 417 19.63 -2.72 -3.42
C VAL A 417 18.89 -3.40 -4.55
N PRO A 418 19.58 -3.77 -5.64
CA PRO A 418 18.95 -4.51 -6.73
C PRO A 418 18.48 -5.89 -6.25
N LEU A 419 17.34 -6.33 -6.77
CA LEU A 419 16.75 -7.64 -6.53
C LEU A 419 16.76 -8.46 -7.82
N TYR A 420 16.79 -9.79 -7.68
CA TYR A 420 16.88 -10.72 -8.80
C TYR A 420 15.81 -11.80 -8.71
N MET A 421 15.25 -12.20 -9.85
CA MET A 421 14.33 -13.33 -9.98
C MET A 421 14.81 -14.23 -11.11
N ALA A 422 15.07 -15.52 -10.83
CA ALA A 422 15.61 -16.46 -11.79
C ALA A 422 16.84 -15.92 -12.57
N GLY A 423 17.71 -15.18 -11.88
CA GLY A 423 18.91 -14.55 -12.43
C GLY A 423 18.68 -13.18 -13.11
N ALA A 424 17.45 -12.80 -13.45
CA ALA A 424 17.14 -11.50 -14.04
C ALA A 424 17.05 -10.40 -12.99
N GLN A 425 17.69 -9.26 -13.26
CA GLN A 425 17.66 -8.09 -12.37
C GLN A 425 16.34 -7.34 -12.49
N MET A 426 15.67 -7.09 -11.38
CA MET A 426 14.54 -6.17 -11.34
C MET A 426 15.04 -4.73 -11.57
N VAL A 427 14.54 -4.05 -12.59
CA VAL A 427 14.95 -2.68 -12.97
C VAL A 427 13.98 -1.62 -12.46
N LEU A 428 12.71 -1.98 -12.27
CA LEU A 428 11.72 -1.11 -11.64
C LEU A 428 10.66 -1.95 -10.88
N PHE A 429 10.01 -1.30 -9.91
CA PHE A 429 8.92 -1.87 -9.13
C PHE A 429 7.79 -0.85 -9.00
N LEU A 430 6.58 -1.21 -9.43
CA LEU A 430 5.39 -0.39 -9.30
C LEU A 430 4.42 -1.00 -8.28
N PRO A 431 4.06 -0.26 -7.22
CA PRO A 431 3.01 -0.65 -6.30
C PRO A 431 1.64 -0.29 -6.91
N ILE A 432 0.75 -1.26 -7.03
CA ILE A 432 -0.58 -1.08 -7.61
C ILE A 432 -1.61 -1.38 -6.53
N SER A 433 -2.41 -0.38 -6.15
CA SER A 433 -3.32 -0.49 -5.01
C SER A 433 -4.79 -0.42 -5.44
N ALA A 434 -5.68 -0.76 -4.51
CA ALA A 434 -7.13 -0.74 -4.74
C ALA A 434 -7.70 0.67 -4.75
N ILE A 435 -8.80 0.85 -5.47
CA ILE A 435 -9.70 2.01 -5.35
C ILE A 435 -11.06 1.55 -4.83
N SER A 436 -11.80 2.48 -4.26
CA SER A 436 -13.12 2.21 -3.68
C SER A 436 -14.16 3.24 -4.11
N ASN A 437 -15.43 2.94 -3.88
CA ASN A 437 -16.49 3.93 -4.03
C ASN A 437 -16.17 5.16 -3.18
N ASP A 438 -16.50 6.34 -3.69
CA ASP A 438 -16.20 7.66 -3.11
C ASP A 438 -14.70 8.02 -2.98
N MET A 439 -13.79 7.14 -3.46
CA MET A 439 -12.34 7.36 -3.56
C MET A 439 -11.80 6.69 -4.83
N GLY A 440 -12.20 7.20 -5.98
CA GLY A 440 -11.89 6.63 -7.30
C GLY A 440 -10.47 6.88 -7.81
N LEU A 441 -9.57 7.38 -6.96
CA LEU A 441 -8.13 7.57 -7.23
C LEU A 441 -7.31 7.08 -6.03
N ASN A 442 -6.28 6.31 -6.33
CA ASN A 442 -5.26 5.88 -5.39
C ASN A 442 -3.88 6.21 -5.97
N VAL A 443 -3.03 6.85 -5.20
CA VAL A 443 -1.62 7.13 -5.56
C VAL A 443 -0.72 6.48 -4.52
N THR A 444 0.08 5.51 -4.94
CA THR A 444 0.97 4.76 -4.05
C THR A 444 2.41 4.89 -4.51
N ALA A 445 3.30 5.22 -3.58
CA ALA A 445 4.73 5.30 -3.82
C ALA A 445 5.47 4.10 -3.21
N PHE A 446 6.55 3.68 -3.88
CA PHE A 446 7.47 2.65 -3.39
C PHE A 446 8.90 3.03 -3.78
N SER A 447 9.81 3.07 -2.81
CA SER A 447 11.21 3.35 -3.10
C SER A 447 11.94 2.07 -3.51
N TYR A 448 12.62 2.10 -4.65
CA TYR A 448 13.41 0.97 -5.13
C TYR A 448 14.66 1.47 -5.85
N ASN A 449 15.83 1.00 -5.42
CA ASN A 449 17.13 1.18 -6.08
C ASN A 449 17.36 2.62 -6.59
N GLY A 450 17.22 3.61 -5.71
CA GLY A 450 17.50 5.03 -6.00
C GLY A 450 16.34 5.84 -6.60
N THR A 451 15.21 5.20 -6.88
CA THR A 451 14.02 5.85 -7.44
C THR A 451 12.81 5.67 -6.51
N LEU A 452 12.02 6.70 -6.34
CA LEU A 452 10.69 6.62 -5.74
C LEU A 452 9.68 6.44 -6.88
N TRP A 453 9.21 5.22 -7.06
CA TRP A 453 8.20 4.89 -8.04
C TRP A 453 6.82 5.28 -7.52
N VAL A 454 6.15 6.15 -8.22
CA VAL A 454 4.81 6.65 -7.91
C VAL A 454 3.86 6.06 -8.93
N CYS A 455 3.06 5.10 -8.51
CA CYS A 455 2.03 4.47 -9.33
C CYS A 455 0.66 4.98 -8.91
N PHE A 456 -0.24 5.17 -9.85
CA PHE A 456 -1.62 5.49 -9.55
C PHE A 456 -2.59 4.55 -10.25
N VAL A 457 -3.69 4.31 -9.57
CA VAL A 457 -4.84 3.56 -10.07
C VAL A 457 -6.06 4.46 -9.98
N ALA A 458 -6.80 4.58 -11.04
CA ALA A 458 -8.04 5.35 -11.02
C ALA A 458 -9.20 4.62 -11.71
N CYS A 459 -10.42 5.01 -11.36
CA CYS A 459 -11.60 4.61 -12.11
C CYS A 459 -11.58 5.26 -13.50
N ARG A 460 -11.64 4.45 -14.56
CA ARG A 460 -11.54 4.95 -15.95
C ARG A 460 -12.58 6.02 -16.31
N LYS A 461 -13.78 5.96 -15.71
CA LYS A 461 -14.80 7.00 -15.92
C LYS A 461 -14.44 8.34 -15.28
N MET A 462 -13.70 8.29 -14.16
CA MET A 462 -13.30 9.46 -13.39
C MET A 462 -11.99 10.07 -13.89
N MET A 463 -11.10 9.24 -14.46
CA MET A 463 -9.82 9.65 -15.07
C MET A 463 -9.64 8.91 -16.41
N PRO A 464 -10.14 9.47 -17.53
CA PRO A 464 -10.05 8.84 -18.85
C PRO A 464 -8.67 8.99 -19.49
N ASP A 465 -7.86 9.91 -19.02
CA ASP A 465 -6.58 10.39 -19.54
C ASP A 465 -5.43 10.21 -18.51
N PRO A 466 -5.04 8.96 -18.21
CA PRO A 466 -3.99 8.70 -17.22
C PRO A 466 -2.64 9.29 -17.60
N ASP A 467 -2.32 9.30 -18.88
CA ASP A 467 -1.07 9.87 -19.42
C ASP A 467 -0.92 11.34 -18.97
N PHE A 468 -2.00 12.13 -19.05
CA PHE A 468 -2.00 13.52 -18.61
C PHE A 468 -1.82 13.65 -17.09
N PHE A 469 -2.41 12.77 -16.29
CA PHE A 469 -2.16 12.79 -14.85
C PHE A 469 -0.71 12.42 -14.50
N ALA A 470 -0.09 11.50 -15.24
CA ALA A 470 1.33 11.19 -15.11
C ALA A 470 2.21 12.41 -15.44
N GLU A 471 1.86 13.19 -16.48
CA GLU A 471 2.51 14.47 -16.78
C GLU A 471 2.35 15.47 -15.64
N CYS A 472 1.15 15.62 -15.06
CA CYS A 472 0.89 16.48 -13.90
C CYS A 472 1.76 16.08 -12.68
N LEU A 473 1.98 14.76 -12.45
CA LEU A 473 2.84 14.27 -11.38
C LEU A 473 4.31 14.68 -11.60
N ASN A 474 4.83 14.48 -12.81
CA ASN A 474 6.19 14.87 -13.18
C ASN A 474 6.39 16.38 -13.06
N GLU A 475 5.48 17.16 -13.61
CA GLU A 475 5.55 18.62 -13.55
C GLU A 475 5.50 19.14 -12.12
N SER A 476 4.59 18.62 -11.30
CA SER A 476 4.48 19.03 -9.90
C SER A 476 5.73 18.71 -9.10
N PHE A 477 6.36 17.56 -9.35
CA PHE A 477 7.62 17.19 -8.71
C PHE A 477 8.77 18.10 -9.19
N ASP A 478 8.89 18.33 -10.51
CA ASP A 478 9.91 19.18 -11.10
C ASP A 478 9.79 20.65 -10.63
N GLU A 479 8.55 21.16 -10.49
CA GLU A 479 8.30 22.48 -9.90
C GLU A 479 8.78 22.57 -8.46
N LEU A 480 8.49 21.54 -7.66
CA LEU A 480 8.92 21.50 -6.27
C LEU A 480 10.44 21.45 -6.15
N VAL A 481 11.12 20.66 -7.00
CA VAL A 481 12.58 20.59 -7.06
C VAL A 481 13.16 21.96 -7.44
N ARG A 482 12.64 22.59 -8.50
CA ARG A 482 13.10 23.91 -8.94
C ARG A 482 12.89 24.98 -7.87
N ALA A 483 11.73 25.00 -7.25
CA ALA A 483 11.42 25.98 -6.22
C ALA A 483 12.31 25.81 -4.97
N ALA A 484 12.57 24.58 -4.54
CA ALA A 484 13.42 24.30 -3.39
C ALA A 484 14.89 24.62 -3.65
N VAL A 485 15.42 24.29 -4.84
CA VAL A 485 16.83 24.55 -5.21
C VAL A 485 17.01 25.99 -5.69
N GLY A 486 15.98 26.63 -6.24
CA GLY A 486 15.99 28.03 -6.68
C GLY A 486 16.18 29.04 -5.54
N LEU A 487 15.97 28.62 -4.30
CA LEU A 487 16.43 29.35 -3.13
C LEU A 487 17.97 29.46 -3.06
N GLY A 488 18.71 28.72 -3.92
CA GLY A 488 20.16 28.69 -3.99
C GLY A 488 20.81 28.78 -5.38
N GLY A 489 20.07 28.91 -6.50
CA GLY A 489 20.67 29.04 -7.84
C GLY A 489 19.78 28.62 -9.01
N LYS A 490 19.98 29.25 -10.18
CA LYS A 490 19.20 29.00 -11.41
C LYS A 490 19.48 27.61 -12.01
N LEU A 491 18.44 26.79 -12.17
CA LEU A 491 18.50 25.53 -12.92
C LEU A 491 18.05 25.71 -14.40
N PRO A 492 18.68 25.01 -15.36
CA PRO A 492 18.25 25.07 -16.76
C PRO A 492 16.93 24.29 -16.98
N ALA A 493 16.09 24.82 -17.89
CA ALA A 493 14.82 24.23 -18.26
C ALA A 493 14.99 22.81 -18.84
N SER A 494 14.35 21.82 -18.26
CA SER A 494 14.29 20.45 -18.76
C SER A 494 13.18 20.31 -19.80
N LYS A 495 13.53 19.86 -21.01
CA LYS A 495 12.55 19.44 -22.02
C LYS A 495 11.99 18.09 -21.60
N ALA A 496 10.69 18.04 -21.34
CA ALA A 496 9.98 16.82 -21.03
C ALA A 496 10.09 15.78 -22.16
N LYS A 497 10.81 14.69 -21.89
CA LYS A 497 10.72 13.44 -22.64
C LYS A 497 10.70 12.31 -21.61
N THR A 498 9.67 11.50 -21.68
CA THR A 498 9.32 10.26 -20.99
C THR A 498 10.36 9.75 -19.97
N SER A 499 10.08 9.91 -18.70
CA SER A 499 11.04 9.85 -17.59
C SER A 499 11.56 8.46 -17.18
N VAL A 500 11.10 7.39 -17.82
CA VAL A 500 11.60 6.02 -17.57
C VAL A 500 13.11 5.89 -17.88
N VAL A 501 13.62 6.68 -18.83
CA VAL A 501 15.02 6.62 -19.28
C VAL A 501 16.00 7.34 -18.33
N LYS A 502 15.57 8.42 -17.63
CA LYS A 502 16.51 9.19 -16.78
C LYS A 502 16.89 8.51 -15.46
N ALA A 503 16.05 7.62 -14.93
CA ALA A 503 16.34 6.90 -13.69
C ALA A 503 17.56 5.95 -13.82
N LYS A 504 17.80 5.39 -15.01
CA LYS A 504 18.93 4.45 -15.27
C LYS A 504 20.31 5.12 -15.24
N ALA A 505 20.42 6.35 -15.68
CA ALA A 505 21.71 7.06 -15.75
C ALA A 505 22.28 7.43 -14.36
N SER A 506 21.43 7.58 -13.36
CA SER A 506 21.85 7.87 -11.98
C SER A 506 22.26 6.61 -11.21
N ALA A 507 21.61 5.47 -11.48
CA ALA A 507 21.93 4.20 -10.81
C ALA A 507 23.27 3.59 -11.26
N ALA A 508 23.67 3.79 -12.54
CA ALA A 508 24.90 3.24 -13.09
C ALA A 508 26.20 3.88 -12.54
N LYS A 509 26.14 5.04 -11.88
CA LYS A 509 27.32 5.73 -11.32
C LYS A 509 27.55 5.48 -9.82
N ALA A 510 26.66 4.81 -9.13
CA ALA A 510 26.85 4.44 -7.73
C ALA A 510 27.59 3.11 -7.60
N LYS A 511 28.90 3.09 -7.81
CA LYS A 511 29.77 1.98 -7.39
C LYS A 511 29.84 1.97 -5.87
N THR A 512 29.32 0.94 -5.26
CA THR A 512 29.14 0.75 -3.82
C THR A 512 30.25 -0.14 -3.22
N PRO A 513 30.63 0.03 -1.95
CA PRO A 513 31.37 -0.97 -1.20
C PRO A 513 30.40 -1.98 -0.56
N ALA A 514 30.42 -3.21 -1.04
CA ALA A 514 29.51 -4.31 -0.65
C ALA A 514 29.74 -4.90 0.76
N THR A 515 30.58 -4.31 1.62
CA THR A 515 31.14 -5.06 2.76
C THR A 515 30.48 -4.82 4.12
N LYS A 516 29.54 -3.87 4.27
CA LYS A 516 28.93 -3.58 5.59
C LYS A 516 27.43 -3.92 5.75
N ALA A 517 26.75 -4.34 4.70
CA ALA A 517 25.32 -4.65 4.77
C ALA A 517 25.01 -6.08 5.25
N LYS A 518 25.97 -7.02 5.17
CA LYS A 518 25.77 -8.43 5.56
C LYS A 518 25.43 -8.67 7.05
N SER A 519 25.78 -7.76 7.95
CA SER A 519 25.63 -8.02 9.40
C SER A 519 24.26 -7.65 9.98
N LYS A 520 23.46 -6.81 9.34
CA LYS A 520 22.15 -6.38 9.86
C LYS A 520 20.97 -7.23 9.38
N ILE A 521 21.06 -7.83 8.19
CA ILE A 521 19.98 -8.68 7.65
C ILE A 521 20.05 -10.12 8.20
N ALA A 522 21.25 -10.63 8.46
CA ALA A 522 21.46 -11.98 9.04
C ALA A 522 20.93 -12.12 10.48
N LYS A 523 20.65 -11.02 11.20
CA LYS A 523 20.05 -11.07 12.55
C LYS A 523 18.53 -11.20 12.56
N ALA A 524 17.86 -11.02 11.43
CA ALA A 524 16.39 -11.11 11.34
C ALA A 524 15.89 -12.51 10.99
N VAL A 525 16.74 -13.42 10.57
CA VAL A 525 16.34 -14.79 10.20
C VAL A 525 17.17 -15.79 11.01
N LYS A 526 16.79 -16.02 12.27
CA LYS A 526 17.18 -17.23 13.01
C LYS A 526 16.00 -18.19 13.01
N PRO A 527 16.15 -19.42 12.48
CA PRO A 527 15.12 -20.44 12.62
C PRO A 527 14.99 -20.86 14.10
N ALA A 528 13.76 -20.95 14.58
CA ALA A 528 13.46 -21.51 15.89
C ALA A 528 13.85 -22.99 15.88
N ARG A 529 14.91 -23.36 16.60
CA ARG A 529 15.27 -24.75 16.87
C ARG A 529 14.19 -25.38 17.76
N ALA A 530 13.44 -26.31 17.21
CA ALA A 530 12.59 -27.21 17.99
C ALA A 530 13.49 -28.03 18.94
N ARG A 531 13.26 -27.93 20.25
CA ARG A 531 13.79 -28.86 21.24
C ARG A 531 13.07 -30.20 21.12
N VAL A 532 13.73 -31.19 20.61
CA VAL A 532 13.33 -32.58 20.76
C VAL A 532 13.65 -32.99 22.22
N ALA A 533 12.62 -33.14 23.03
CA ALA A 533 12.73 -33.77 24.33
C ALA A 533 12.65 -35.29 24.11
N GLY A 534 13.78 -35.98 24.23
CA GLY A 534 13.80 -37.43 24.37
C GLY A 534 13.27 -37.81 25.74
N LYS A 535 12.34 -38.73 25.75
CA LYS A 535 12.11 -39.63 26.90
C LYS A 535 11.92 -41.04 26.38
N LYS A 536 12.58 -41.92 27.13
CA LYS A 536 12.66 -43.37 26.99
C LYS A 536 11.32 -44.05 26.73
#